data_b17c90356cf7adacf5e3ff2591b707ce
#
_entry.id   b17c90356cf7adacf5e3ff2591b707ce
#
_cell.length_a   1.000
_cell.length_b   1.000
_cell.length_c   1.000
_cell.angle_alpha   90.00
_cell.angle_beta   90.00
_cell.angle_gamma   90.00
#
_symmetry.space_group_name_H-M   'P 1'
#
loop_
_entity.id
_entity.type
_entity.pdbx_description
1 polymer ?
#
loop_
_entity_poly.entity_id
_entity_poly.type
_entity_poly.pdbx_seq_one_letter_code
_entity_poly.pdbx_strand_id
1 'polypeptide(L)'
;MKSMSTNANSGYGIPTHQIIGPSPSPRRGRNYLAPFASSFMGAVFMAACIMLWSVAAMARTAPESFADLAEEFSPAVVNISSTQVIEGVAGGPEHFQFPPGSPFEEFFREFRKRQKPDQPRRGMSLGSGFIVDPEGYIVTNNHVIAEAEEITVILQDNTDLKAKIIGRDAKTDLALLKVEAKKKLSAIKWGDSDAARVGDWVMAIGNPFGLGGSVTAGIISARARDIHSGPYDDYIQTDASINRGNSGGPLFNMGGKVIGINTAIFSPSGGSVGIGFAIPSALAQTVIAQLREFGQTRRGWLGVRIQGVTEEIAESFGLDEPKGALIARVNEGEPAEKAGLMAGDVILSFDGKEVSNVRRLQRIVAETPIDKTVKITVWRDEEKKTFDVSVGRLEEFEKTAEAAPGKPGTGKTAKKMTLDSVGLSLSVLVPKLRERFELSNEVEGVIVVGVEEQGFASERGMRAGDLIVEVNQVPVVTPEEVKAKIKELVSKKRKTVLFLVERSGDRRFISVPLVEE
;
A
#
# COMPACT_ATOMS: atom_id res chain seq x y z
N MET A 1 -29.43 -47.56 25.98
CA MET A 1 -29.28 -48.26 27.28
C MET A 1 -29.36 -47.23 28.38
N LYS A 2 -30.47 -47.36 29.16
CA LYS A 2 -30.63 -47.04 30.59
C LYS A 2 -30.25 -45.59 30.99
N SER A 3 -31.12 -44.78 31.43
CA SER A 3 -32.30 -44.86 32.31
C SER A 3 -32.05 -44.14 33.63
N MET A 4 -33.00 -43.29 33.95
CA MET A 4 -33.62 -43.15 35.30
C MET A 4 -32.76 -42.49 36.37
N SER A 5 -33.24 -41.72 37.30
CA SER A 5 -34.60 -41.37 37.76
C SER A 5 -34.49 -40.52 39.01
N THR A 6 -35.46 -39.65 39.16
CA THR A 6 -36.40 -39.51 40.28
C THR A 6 -35.97 -38.87 41.62
N ASN A 7 -36.84 -37.91 41.98
CA ASN A 7 -37.57 -37.74 43.26
C ASN A 7 -36.76 -37.30 44.50
N ALA A 8 -37.24 -36.52 45.45
CA ALA A 8 -38.57 -36.21 45.99
C ALA A 8 -38.42 -35.05 46.98
N ASN A 9 -39.35 -34.09 47.12
CA ASN A 9 -40.48 -34.03 48.03
C ASN A 9 -40.17 -33.98 49.56
N SER A 10 -40.56 -32.91 50.21
CA SER A 10 -41.21 -32.73 51.55
C SER A 10 -41.20 -31.27 51.91
N GLY A 11 -42.26 -30.53 52.25
CA GLY A 11 -43.46 -30.86 53.01
C GLY A 11 -43.36 -30.23 54.41
N TYR A 12 -44.49 -29.66 54.85
CA TYR A 12 -44.84 -29.04 56.15
C TYR A 12 -44.69 -27.52 56.17
N GLY A 13 -45.72 -26.70 56.63
CA GLY A 13 -46.99 -27.00 57.25
C GLY A 13 -47.55 -25.66 57.75
N ILE A 14 -48.85 -25.55 57.71
CA ILE A 14 -49.68 -24.41 58.15
C ILE A 14 -49.70 -24.36 59.71
N PRO A 15 -49.95 -23.17 60.32
CA PRO A 15 -51.15 -23.04 61.05
C PRO A 15 -51.92 -21.71 60.83
N THR A 16 -53.20 -21.87 60.73
CA THR A 16 -54.32 -20.92 60.90
C THR A 16 -54.34 -20.25 62.26
N HIS A 17 -54.65 -18.94 62.29
CA HIS A 17 -55.40 -18.34 63.42
C HIS A 17 -56.42 -17.33 62.94
N GLN A 18 -57.61 -17.47 63.54
CA GLN A 18 -58.87 -16.78 63.30
C GLN A 18 -58.93 -15.38 63.91
N ILE A 19 -59.72 -14.51 63.23
CA ILE A 19 -60.83 -13.65 63.63
C ILE A 19 -60.54 -12.55 64.71
N ILE A 20 -60.94 -11.34 64.35
CA ILE A 20 -61.95 -10.48 64.96
C ILE A 20 -62.06 -9.18 64.13
N GLY A 21 -63.27 -8.84 63.66
CA GLY A 21 -63.55 -7.56 63.07
C GLY A 21 -64.07 -6.58 64.12
N PRO A 22 -64.13 -5.31 63.82
CA PRO A 22 -65.36 -4.53 64.11
C PRO A 22 -65.78 -3.60 62.94
N SER A 23 -67.00 -3.26 63.04
CA SER A 23 -68.07 -2.51 62.39
C SER A 23 -67.72 -1.10 61.81
N PRO A 24 -68.67 -0.51 61.06
CA PRO A 24 -68.43 0.51 60.03
C PRO A 24 -68.65 1.94 60.54
N SER A 25 -67.98 2.86 59.86
CA SER A 25 -68.31 4.29 59.98
C SER A 25 -68.17 5.00 58.60
N PRO A 26 -68.64 6.24 58.44
CA PRO A 26 -69.53 6.58 57.32
C PRO A 26 -68.85 7.14 56.08
N ARG A 27 -69.54 7.02 54.96
CA ARG A 27 -69.23 7.54 53.64
C ARG A 27 -68.97 9.04 53.62
N ARG A 28 -67.78 9.45 53.17
CA ARG A 28 -67.54 10.78 52.59
C ARG A 28 -67.27 10.53 51.08
N GLY A 29 -68.14 11.08 50.25
CA GLY A 29 -68.00 11.10 48.84
C GLY A 29 -66.69 11.80 48.43
N ARG A 30 -65.94 11.14 47.61
CA ARG A 30 -64.75 11.69 46.92
C ARG A 30 -64.96 11.50 45.45
N ASN A 31 -65.14 12.59 44.71
CA ASN A 31 -65.24 12.67 43.28
C ASN A 31 -63.99 12.06 42.64
N TYR A 32 -64.14 10.94 41.95
CA TYR A 32 -63.16 10.39 41.02
C TYR A 32 -63.42 10.97 39.65
N LEU A 33 -62.84 12.12 39.35
CA LEU A 33 -62.62 12.61 38.01
C LEU A 33 -61.14 13.00 37.90
N ALA A 34 -60.32 12.09 37.41
CA ALA A 34 -59.08 12.18 36.63
C ALA A 34 -58.05 11.15 37.09
N PRO A 35 -57.75 10.16 36.25
CA PRO A 35 -56.42 10.01 35.72
C PRO A 35 -56.38 9.55 34.24
N PHE A 36 -57.44 9.72 33.42
CA PHE A 36 -57.40 9.27 32.02
C PHE A 36 -56.62 10.20 31.09
N ALA A 37 -56.45 11.47 31.41
CA ALA A 37 -55.74 12.42 30.55
C ALA A 37 -54.21 12.23 30.56
N SER A 38 -53.59 11.80 31.67
CA SER A 38 -52.16 11.62 31.79
C SER A 38 -51.64 10.36 31.05
N SER A 39 -52.45 9.31 31.06
CA SER A 39 -52.10 8.05 30.35
C SER A 39 -52.15 8.21 28.83
N PHE A 40 -53.11 9.01 28.31
CA PHE A 40 -53.21 9.25 26.87
C PHE A 40 -52.06 10.12 26.34
N MET A 41 -51.63 11.13 27.09
CA MET A 41 -50.53 11.98 26.72
C MET A 41 -49.17 11.25 26.79
N GLY A 42 -49.01 10.32 27.73
CA GLY A 42 -47.85 9.42 27.81
C GLY A 42 -47.76 8.45 26.64
N ALA A 43 -48.93 7.87 26.23
CA ALA A 43 -49.00 6.99 25.10
C ALA A 43 -48.71 7.70 23.75
N VAL A 44 -49.21 8.93 23.57
CA VAL A 44 -48.95 9.76 22.38
C VAL A 44 -47.48 10.18 22.32
N PHE A 45 -46.89 10.54 23.47
CA PHE A 45 -45.45 10.89 23.53
C PHE A 45 -44.56 9.69 23.24
N MET A 46 -44.90 8.50 23.76
CA MET A 46 -44.17 7.27 23.49
C MET A 46 -44.30 6.84 22.01
N ALA A 47 -45.51 6.96 21.41
CA ALA A 47 -45.73 6.72 20.00
C ALA A 47 -44.96 7.72 19.11
N ALA A 48 -44.89 9.01 19.49
CA ALA A 48 -44.09 10.01 18.81
C ALA A 48 -42.58 9.73 18.91
N CYS A 49 -42.09 9.29 20.08
CA CYS A 49 -40.69 8.87 20.25
C CYS A 49 -40.36 7.61 19.42
N ILE A 50 -41.29 6.64 19.34
CA ILE A 50 -41.12 5.44 18.50
C ILE A 50 -41.13 5.82 17.02
N MET A 51 -42.00 6.73 16.56
CA MET A 51 -41.97 7.26 15.20
C MET A 51 -40.70 8.03 14.88
N LEU A 52 -40.19 8.85 15.81
CA LEU A 52 -38.91 9.55 15.63
C LEU A 52 -37.71 8.59 15.61
N TRP A 53 -37.73 7.51 16.36
CA TRP A 53 -36.70 6.46 16.29
C TRP A 53 -36.79 5.63 15.00
N SER A 54 -37.97 5.44 14.44
CA SER A 54 -38.13 4.72 13.16
C SER A 54 -37.53 5.47 11.97
N VAL A 55 -37.46 6.80 12.03
CA VAL A 55 -36.81 7.64 10.98
C VAL A 55 -35.28 7.56 11.06
N ALA A 56 -34.71 7.26 12.24
CA ALA A 56 -33.25 7.14 12.41
C ALA A 56 -32.67 5.79 11.95
N ALA A 57 -33.51 4.79 11.73
CA ALA A 57 -33.11 3.44 11.29
C ALA A 57 -33.30 3.22 9.78
N MET A 58 -33.06 4.24 8.95
CA MET A 58 -32.86 3.99 7.51
C MET A 58 -31.54 3.27 7.33
N ALA A 59 -31.58 1.93 7.30
CA ALA A 59 -30.51 1.14 6.74
C ALA A 59 -30.23 1.72 5.34
N ARG A 60 -28.96 2.09 5.06
CA ARG A 60 -28.55 2.52 3.73
C ARG A 60 -28.80 1.35 2.79
N THR A 61 -29.92 1.40 2.07
CA THR A 61 -30.26 0.41 1.03
C THR A 61 -29.22 0.48 -0.09
N ALA A 62 -29.01 -0.65 -0.77
CA ALA A 62 -28.27 -0.63 -2.04
C ALA A 62 -28.93 0.42 -2.97
N PRO A 63 -28.13 1.13 -3.80
CA PRO A 63 -28.70 2.07 -4.75
C PRO A 63 -29.66 1.34 -5.71
N GLU A 64 -30.82 1.92 -5.95
CA GLU A 64 -31.81 1.35 -6.89
C GLU A 64 -31.28 1.33 -8.33
N SER A 65 -30.48 2.31 -8.69
CA SER A 65 -29.85 2.44 -10.00
C SER A 65 -28.56 3.26 -9.93
N PHE A 66 -27.66 3.03 -10.87
CA PHE A 66 -26.47 3.84 -11.12
C PHE A 66 -26.65 4.72 -12.37
N ALA A 67 -27.81 4.68 -13.03
CA ALA A 67 -28.03 5.31 -14.34
C ALA A 67 -27.81 6.83 -14.30
N ASP A 68 -28.38 7.51 -13.31
CA ASP A 68 -28.28 8.98 -13.20
C ASP A 68 -26.82 9.43 -13.01
N LEU A 69 -26.05 8.72 -12.15
CA LEU A 69 -24.62 8.99 -11.95
C LEU A 69 -23.81 8.70 -13.23
N ALA A 70 -24.15 7.61 -13.93
CA ALA A 70 -23.49 7.27 -15.19
C ALA A 70 -23.75 8.32 -16.27
N GLU A 71 -24.98 8.80 -16.41
CA GLU A 71 -25.36 9.85 -17.37
C GLU A 71 -24.65 11.18 -17.06
N GLU A 72 -24.61 11.58 -15.78
CA GLU A 72 -23.97 12.82 -15.33
C GLU A 72 -22.46 12.83 -15.56
N PHE A 73 -21.76 11.72 -15.26
CA PHE A 73 -20.28 11.72 -15.19
C PHE A 73 -19.59 11.11 -16.42
N SER A 74 -20.28 10.29 -17.23
CA SER A 74 -19.68 9.74 -18.47
C SER A 74 -19.10 10.79 -19.42
N PRO A 75 -19.69 11.99 -19.59
CA PRO A 75 -19.12 13.01 -20.47
C PRO A 75 -17.74 13.53 -20.07
N ALA A 76 -17.35 13.33 -18.80
CA ALA A 76 -16.04 13.73 -18.30
C ALA A 76 -15.02 12.58 -18.30
N VAL A 77 -15.43 11.36 -18.66
CA VAL A 77 -14.53 10.20 -18.82
C VAL A 77 -14.15 10.07 -20.28
N VAL A 78 -12.86 9.97 -20.54
CA VAL A 78 -12.29 9.99 -21.89
C VAL A 78 -11.57 8.68 -22.22
N ASN A 79 -11.50 8.34 -23.50
CA ASN A 79 -10.58 7.33 -23.98
C ASN A 79 -9.23 7.96 -24.29
N ILE A 80 -8.16 7.26 -23.97
CA ILE A 80 -6.79 7.68 -24.26
C ILE A 80 -6.18 6.65 -25.22
N SER A 81 -5.85 7.13 -26.42
CA SER A 81 -5.13 6.37 -27.44
C SER A 81 -3.70 6.89 -27.50
N SER A 82 -2.74 6.01 -27.23
CA SER A 82 -1.32 6.31 -27.37
C SER A 82 -0.70 5.47 -28.48
N THR A 83 0.08 6.11 -29.33
CA THR A 83 0.78 5.45 -30.45
C THR A 83 2.28 5.40 -30.21
N GLN A 84 2.87 4.23 -30.47
CA GLN A 84 4.31 3.99 -30.46
C GLN A 84 4.80 3.65 -31.86
N VAL A 85 6.00 4.12 -32.22
CA VAL A 85 6.71 3.61 -33.39
C VAL A 85 7.57 2.42 -32.95
N ILE A 86 7.25 1.24 -33.42
CA ILE A 86 8.04 0.03 -33.18
C ILE A 86 9.11 -0.02 -34.28
N GLU A 87 10.33 0.43 -33.98
CA GLU A 87 11.47 0.24 -34.85
C GLU A 87 11.95 -1.23 -34.78
N GLY A 88 11.76 -1.92 -35.89
CA GLY A 88 12.52 -3.11 -36.33
C GLY A 88 12.67 -4.29 -35.38
N VAL A 89 11.61 -5.07 -35.16
CA VAL A 89 11.75 -6.51 -34.83
C VAL A 89 10.98 -7.31 -35.86
N ALA A 90 11.70 -8.08 -36.69
CA ALA A 90 11.14 -9.12 -37.54
C ALA A 90 10.70 -10.30 -36.67
N GLY A 91 9.57 -10.17 -35.97
CA GLY A 91 9.01 -11.13 -35.06
C GLY A 91 7.94 -10.42 -34.28
N GLY A 92 6.78 -10.13 -34.92
CA GLY A 92 5.69 -9.41 -34.27
C GLY A 92 5.11 -10.18 -33.08
N PRO A 93 4.46 -9.48 -32.10
CA PRO A 93 3.70 -10.12 -31.04
C PRO A 93 2.67 -11.05 -31.67
N GLU A 94 2.56 -12.25 -31.10
CA GLU A 94 1.62 -13.29 -31.51
C GLU A 94 0.24 -12.70 -31.75
N HIS A 95 -0.37 -13.08 -32.87
CA HIS A 95 -1.64 -12.61 -33.34
C HIS A 95 -2.71 -12.69 -32.23
N PHE A 96 -3.24 -11.56 -31.77
CA PHE A 96 -4.54 -11.55 -31.15
C PHE A 96 -5.56 -12.02 -32.19
N GLN A 97 -5.84 -13.31 -32.19
CA GLN A 97 -6.90 -13.89 -33.00
C GLN A 97 -8.21 -13.71 -32.22
N PHE A 98 -9.03 -12.79 -32.69
CA PHE A 98 -10.40 -12.69 -32.22
C PHE A 98 -11.21 -13.85 -32.84
N PRO A 99 -12.22 -14.38 -32.13
CA PRO A 99 -13.10 -15.38 -32.71
C PRO A 99 -13.70 -14.89 -34.04
N PRO A 100 -13.72 -15.73 -35.10
CA PRO A 100 -14.27 -15.35 -36.39
C PRO A 100 -15.72 -14.86 -36.25
N GLY A 101 -16.02 -13.67 -36.81
CA GLY A 101 -17.35 -13.06 -36.75
C GLY A 101 -17.61 -12.20 -35.53
N SER A 102 -16.62 -11.91 -34.68
CA SER A 102 -16.77 -10.94 -33.60
C SER A 102 -16.78 -9.51 -34.14
N PRO A 103 -17.56 -8.57 -33.55
CA PRO A 103 -17.54 -7.15 -33.91
C PRO A 103 -16.14 -6.53 -33.85
N PHE A 104 -15.26 -7.11 -33.02
CA PHE A 104 -13.87 -6.70 -32.87
C PHE A 104 -12.99 -7.11 -34.05
N GLU A 105 -13.24 -8.25 -34.68
CA GLU A 105 -12.52 -8.69 -35.87
C GLU A 105 -12.70 -7.69 -37.02
N GLU A 106 -13.94 -7.22 -37.23
CA GLU A 106 -14.28 -6.30 -38.30
C GLU A 106 -13.67 -4.91 -38.08
N PHE A 107 -13.74 -4.39 -36.85
CA PHE A 107 -13.08 -3.14 -36.43
C PHE A 107 -11.57 -3.19 -36.65
N PHE A 108 -10.89 -4.24 -36.18
CA PHE A 108 -9.44 -4.37 -36.35
C PHE A 108 -9.03 -4.71 -37.77
N ARG A 109 -9.89 -5.34 -38.55
CA ARG A 109 -9.66 -5.56 -39.99
C ARG A 109 -9.73 -4.26 -40.78
N GLU A 110 -10.70 -3.38 -40.47
CA GLU A 110 -10.82 -2.08 -41.11
C GLU A 110 -9.68 -1.13 -40.71
N PHE A 111 -9.27 -1.20 -39.45
CA PHE A 111 -8.10 -0.47 -38.94
C PHE A 111 -6.80 -0.94 -39.64
N ARG A 112 -6.59 -2.26 -39.85
CA ARG A 112 -5.45 -2.80 -40.60
C ARG A 112 -5.47 -2.41 -42.08
N LYS A 113 -6.62 -2.28 -42.71
CA LYS A 113 -6.74 -1.84 -44.12
C LYS A 113 -6.32 -0.38 -44.32
N ARG A 114 -6.41 0.45 -43.29
CA ARG A 114 -5.98 1.87 -43.35
C ARG A 114 -4.46 2.05 -43.19
N GLN A 115 -3.73 1.02 -42.77
CA GLN A 115 -2.27 1.04 -42.65
C GLN A 115 -1.63 0.60 -43.96
N LYS A 116 -0.81 1.45 -44.58
CA LYS A 116 -0.03 1.15 -45.76
C LYS A 116 1.13 0.19 -45.40
N PRO A 117 1.49 -0.78 -46.30
CA PRO A 117 2.51 -1.81 -46.01
C PRO A 117 3.92 -1.29 -45.71
N ASP A 118 4.27 -0.08 -46.12
CA ASP A 118 5.62 0.49 -46.06
C ASP A 118 5.82 1.52 -44.90
N GLN A 119 4.90 1.59 -43.92
CA GLN A 119 5.09 2.46 -42.75
C GLN A 119 5.53 1.64 -41.52
N PRO A 120 6.42 2.19 -40.67
CA PRO A 120 6.80 1.55 -39.41
C PRO A 120 5.53 1.15 -38.63
N ARG A 121 5.52 -0.07 -38.08
CA ARG A 121 4.37 -0.58 -37.34
C ARG A 121 4.13 0.28 -36.12
N ARG A 122 2.97 0.91 -36.01
CA ARG A 122 2.55 1.66 -34.84
C ARG A 122 1.79 0.72 -33.90
N GLY A 123 2.36 0.48 -32.73
CA GLY A 123 1.65 -0.11 -31.60
C GLY A 123 0.64 0.92 -31.07
N MET A 124 -0.57 0.48 -30.72
CA MET A 124 -1.56 1.33 -30.08
C MET A 124 -1.85 0.78 -28.67
N SER A 125 -1.69 1.60 -27.64
CA SER A 125 -2.19 1.33 -26.30
C SER A 125 -3.48 2.11 -26.08
N LEU A 126 -4.45 1.48 -25.40
CA LEU A 126 -5.75 2.07 -25.13
C LEU A 126 -6.02 2.03 -23.62
N GLY A 127 -6.42 3.16 -23.08
CA GLY A 127 -6.83 3.30 -21.68
C GLY A 127 -7.90 4.36 -21.53
N SER A 128 -8.25 4.64 -20.30
CA SER A 128 -9.17 5.69 -19.92
C SER A 128 -8.48 6.82 -19.18
N GLY A 129 -9.16 7.95 -19.10
CA GLY A 129 -8.81 9.07 -18.26
C GLY A 129 -10.06 9.83 -17.86
N PHE A 130 -9.92 10.86 -17.05
CA PHE A 130 -11.02 11.73 -16.72
C PHE A 130 -10.57 13.18 -16.55
N ILE A 131 -11.47 14.10 -16.90
CA ILE A 131 -11.23 15.53 -16.88
C ILE A 131 -11.42 16.03 -15.44
N VAL A 132 -10.39 16.66 -14.88
CA VAL A 132 -10.38 17.20 -13.50
C VAL A 132 -10.52 18.73 -13.47
N ASP A 133 -10.41 19.38 -14.62
CA ASP A 133 -10.50 20.83 -14.75
C ASP A 133 -11.13 21.18 -16.11
N PRO A 134 -12.15 22.08 -16.16
CA PRO A 134 -12.80 22.48 -17.41
C PRO A 134 -11.88 23.07 -18.49
N GLU A 135 -10.66 23.48 -18.10
CA GLU A 135 -9.62 23.93 -19.02
C GLU A 135 -8.94 22.79 -19.79
N GLY A 136 -9.28 21.52 -19.50
CA GLY A 136 -8.79 20.35 -20.23
C GLY A 136 -7.59 19.66 -19.58
N TYR A 137 -7.47 19.71 -18.26
CA TYR A 137 -6.56 18.84 -17.53
C TYR A 137 -7.19 17.47 -17.32
N ILE A 138 -6.45 16.42 -17.66
CA ILE A 138 -6.92 15.03 -17.67
C ILE A 138 -5.95 14.17 -16.87
N VAL A 139 -6.51 13.36 -15.98
CA VAL A 139 -5.77 12.38 -15.19
C VAL A 139 -5.92 11.01 -15.82
N THR A 140 -4.81 10.26 -15.83
CA THR A 140 -4.74 8.86 -16.29
C THR A 140 -3.61 8.13 -15.60
N ASN A 141 -3.41 6.85 -15.90
CA ASN A 141 -2.24 6.11 -15.44
C ASN A 141 -0.99 6.40 -16.32
N ASN A 142 0.18 6.35 -15.68
CA ASN A 142 1.44 6.50 -16.38
C ASN A 142 1.65 5.37 -17.40
N HIS A 143 1.34 4.11 -17.06
CA HIS A 143 1.54 2.97 -17.97
C HIS A 143 0.69 3.08 -19.26
N VAL A 144 -0.41 3.83 -19.26
CA VAL A 144 -1.24 4.07 -20.46
C VAL A 144 -0.49 4.91 -21.50
N ILE A 145 0.43 5.77 -21.04
CA ILE A 145 1.12 6.76 -21.90
C ILE A 145 2.65 6.64 -21.86
N ALA A 146 3.20 5.65 -21.14
CA ALA A 146 4.63 5.60 -20.80
C ALA A 146 5.55 5.61 -22.02
N GLU A 147 5.16 4.92 -23.09
CA GLU A 147 5.94 4.75 -24.34
C GLU A 147 5.32 5.48 -25.52
N ALA A 148 4.40 6.44 -25.25
CA ALA A 148 3.67 7.13 -26.28
C ALA A 148 4.53 8.22 -26.97
N GLU A 149 4.59 8.21 -28.28
CA GLU A 149 5.08 9.33 -29.09
C GLU A 149 3.99 10.38 -29.33
N GLU A 150 2.76 9.93 -29.53
CA GLU A 150 1.60 10.78 -29.73
C GLU A 150 0.44 10.28 -28.86
N ILE A 151 -0.24 11.20 -28.19
CA ILE A 151 -1.39 10.92 -27.34
C ILE A 151 -2.60 11.65 -27.88
N THR A 152 -3.66 10.90 -28.16
CA THR A 152 -4.96 11.42 -28.56
C THR A 152 -5.99 11.10 -27.47
N VAL A 153 -6.69 12.11 -27.02
CA VAL A 153 -7.83 11.99 -26.10
C VAL A 153 -9.10 12.03 -26.94
N ILE A 154 -9.95 11.02 -26.77
CA ILE A 154 -11.22 10.89 -27.47
C ILE A 154 -12.32 11.13 -26.45
N LEU A 155 -13.10 12.18 -26.67
CA LEU A 155 -14.24 12.53 -25.82
C LEU A 155 -15.45 11.60 -26.10
N GLN A 156 -16.46 11.66 -25.24
CA GLN A 156 -17.69 10.87 -25.41
C GLN A 156 -18.43 11.16 -26.72
N ASP A 157 -18.34 12.39 -27.24
CA ASP A 157 -18.93 12.79 -28.52
C ASP A 157 -18.06 12.43 -29.74
N ASN A 158 -17.04 11.57 -29.57
CA ASN A 158 -16.04 11.19 -30.57
C ASN A 158 -15.17 12.35 -31.08
N THR A 159 -15.05 13.43 -30.32
CA THR A 159 -14.10 14.49 -30.62
C THR A 159 -12.69 14.06 -30.25
N ASP A 160 -11.78 14.08 -31.22
CA ASP A 160 -10.36 13.80 -31.04
C ASP A 160 -9.60 15.07 -30.67
N LEU A 161 -8.87 15.02 -29.56
CA LEU A 161 -8.04 16.12 -29.07
C LEU A 161 -6.60 15.62 -28.86
N LYS A 162 -5.62 16.33 -29.45
CA LYS A 162 -4.21 16.06 -29.17
C LYS A 162 -3.89 16.48 -27.75
N ALA A 163 -3.23 15.59 -27.01
CA ALA A 163 -2.83 15.82 -25.64
C ALA A 163 -1.33 16.08 -25.51
N LYS A 164 -0.98 16.97 -24.58
CA LYS A 164 0.40 17.19 -24.13
C LYS A 164 0.57 16.60 -22.73
N ILE A 165 1.68 15.92 -22.49
CA ILE A 165 2.05 15.47 -21.15
C ILE A 165 2.49 16.69 -20.35
N ILE A 166 1.80 17.00 -19.24
CA ILE A 166 2.21 18.01 -18.26
C ILE A 166 3.25 17.43 -17.32
N GLY A 167 3.02 16.20 -16.86
CA GLY A 167 3.93 15.45 -16.04
C GLY A 167 3.47 14.02 -15.85
N ARG A 168 4.39 13.17 -15.41
CA ARG A 168 4.11 11.75 -15.12
C ARG A 168 4.93 11.27 -13.94
N ASP A 169 4.41 10.29 -13.24
CA ASP A 169 5.04 9.64 -12.11
C ASP A 169 4.90 8.12 -12.20
N ALA A 170 5.98 7.46 -12.56
CA ALA A 170 6.02 6.01 -12.70
C ALA A 170 5.89 5.28 -11.35
N LYS A 171 6.29 5.91 -10.23
CA LYS A 171 6.28 5.29 -8.90
C LYS A 171 4.88 5.16 -8.30
N THR A 172 3.94 6.01 -8.71
CA THR A 172 2.51 5.93 -8.32
C THR A 172 1.61 5.59 -9.50
N ASP A 173 2.20 5.37 -10.69
CA ASP A 173 1.48 5.07 -11.93
C ASP A 173 0.44 6.13 -12.30
N LEU A 174 0.77 7.43 -12.14
CA LEU A 174 -0.09 8.57 -12.45
C LEU A 174 0.50 9.46 -13.53
N ALA A 175 -0.38 10.06 -14.34
CA ALA A 175 0.00 11.07 -15.33
C ALA A 175 -1.06 12.17 -15.43
N LEU A 176 -0.59 13.38 -15.74
CA LEU A 176 -1.42 14.54 -16.02
C LEU A 176 -1.21 14.98 -17.46
N LEU A 177 -2.31 15.02 -18.21
CA LEU A 177 -2.35 15.49 -19.59
C LEU A 177 -3.06 16.83 -19.70
N LYS A 178 -2.80 17.56 -20.77
CA LYS A 178 -3.49 18.80 -21.15
C LYS A 178 -3.95 18.72 -22.59
N VAL A 179 -5.23 18.99 -22.81
CA VAL A 179 -5.82 19.16 -24.12
C VAL A 179 -6.32 20.59 -24.31
N GLU A 180 -6.39 21.02 -25.55
CA GLU A 180 -6.99 22.31 -25.95
C GLU A 180 -8.34 22.05 -26.62
N ALA A 181 -9.42 22.43 -25.92
CA ALA A 181 -10.78 22.28 -26.43
C ALA A 181 -11.38 23.65 -26.76
N LYS A 182 -12.21 23.71 -27.82
CA LYS A 182 -12.91 24.94 -28.22
C LYS A 182 -14.00 25.39 -27.24
N LYS A 183 -14.47 24.47 -26.37
CA LYS A 183 -15.50 24.69 -25.34
C LYS A 183 -14.99 24.21 -24.00
N LYS A 184 -15.53 24.75 -22.90
CA LYS A 184 -15.26 24.21 -21.56
C LYS A 184 -15.72 22.75 -21.48
N LEU A 185 -14.89 21.92 -20.91
CA LEU A 185 -15.15 20.50 -20.74
C LEU A 185 -15.87 20.22 -19.42
N SER A 186 -16.66 19.17 -19.38
CA SER A 186 -17.21 18.65 -18.12
C SER A 186 -16.08 18.10 -17.25
N ALA A 187 -16.00 18.52 -16.00
CA ALA A 187 -14.95 18.10 -15.09
C ALA A 187 -15.52 17.46 -13.83
N ILE A 188 -14.84 16.45 -13.31
CA ILE A 188 -15.25 15.69 -12.13
C ILE A 188 -14.51 16.19 -10.90
N LYS A 189 -15.20 16.18 -9.76
CA LYS A 189 -14.64 16.58 -8.48
C LYS A 189 -14.00 15.40 -7.75
N TRP A 190 -12.90 15.68 -7.07
CA TRP A 190 -12.27 14.74 -6.16
C TRP A 190 -13.15 14.49 -4.93
N GLY A 191 -13.19 13.26 -4.49
CA GLY A 191 -13.72 12.83 -3.20
C GLY A 191 -12.60 12.56 -2.20
N ASP A 192 -12.99 12.20 -1.00
CA ASP A 192 -12.10 11.82 0.09
C ASP A 192 -12.04 10.30 0.18
N SER A 193 -10.91 9.72 -0.25
CA SER A 193 -10.67 8.28 -0.15
C SER A 193 -10.42 7.83 1.29
N ASP A 194 -9.98 8.73 2.19
CA ASP A 194 -9.69 8.35 3.57
C ASP A 194 -10.98 8.15 4.37
N ALA A 195 -12.05 8.85 4.01
CA ALA A 195 -13.38 8.67 4.57
C ALA A 195 -14.12 7.44 4.03
N ALA A 196 -13.66 6.83 2.92
CA ALA A 196 -14.28 5.67 2.30
C ALA A 196 -14.05 4.41 3.14
N ARG A 197 -15.05 3.52 3.23
CA ARG A 197 -15.04 2.34 4.09
C ARG A 197 -15.23 1.06 3.28
N VAL A 198 -14.72 -0.04 3.78
CA VAL A 198 -15.03 -1.38 3.27
C VAL A 198 -16.55 -1.59 3.33
N GLY A 199 -17.13 -2.05 2.23
CA GLY A 199 -18.58 -2.24 2.06
C GLY A 199 -19.30 -1.03 1.44
N ASP A 200 -18.68 0.14 1.30
CA ASP A 200 -19.29 1.28 0.60
C ASP A 200 -19.40 0.97 -0.91
N TRP A 201 -20.54 1.30 -1.54
CA TRP A 201 -20.77 1.16 -2.97
C TRP A 201 -19.86 2.09 -3.76
N VAL A 202 -19.36 1.56 -4.87
CA VAL A 202 -18.52 2.31 -5.83
C VAL A 202 -18.94 2.01 -7.27
N MET A 203 -18.67 2.96 -8.15
CA MET A 203 -18.93 2.85 -9.58
C MET A 203 -17.64 3.18 -10.34
N ALA A 204 -17.19 2.29 -11.19
CA ALA A 204 -16.08 2.53 -12.09
C ALA A 204 -16.61 2.87 -13.49
N ILE A 205 -16.10 3.94 -14.08
CA ILE A 205 -16.38 4.29 -15.47
C ILE A 205 -15.07 4.25 -16.25
N GLY A 206 -15.10 3.58 -17.39
CA GLY A 206 -14.03 3.59 -18.37
C GLY A 206 -14.59 3.80 -19.76
N ASN A 207 -13.73 4.11 -20.72
CA ASN A 207 -14.10 4.22 -22.13
C ASN A 207 -13.19 3.32 -22.98
N PRO A 208 -13.23 1.99 -22.77
CA PRO A 208 -12.42 1.06 -23.53
C PRO A 208 -12.78 1.12 -25.02
N PHE A 209 -11.76 1.22 -25.87
CA PHE A 209 -11.87 1.18 -27.33
C PHE A 209 -12.66 2.34 -27.97
N GLY A 210 -13.04 3.38 -27.22
CA GLY A 210 -13.86 4.48 -27.75
C GLY A 210 -15.29 4.07 -28.17
N LEU A 211 -15.76 2.91 -27.67
CA LEU A 211 -17.11 2.37 -28.02
C LEU A 211 -18.25 2.99 -27.20
N GLY A 212 -17.96 4.01 -26.42
CA GLY A 212 -18.85 4.59 -25.42
C GLY A 212 -18.49 4.10 -24.01
N GLY A 213 -18.82 4.87 -22.99
CA GLY A 213 -18.45 4.58 -21.61
C GLY A 213 -18.96 3.23 -21.12
N SER A 214 -18.06 2.42 -20.54
CA SER A 214 -18.44 1.20 -19.82
C SER A 214 -18.55 1.52 -18.34
N VAL A 215 -19.68 1.20 -17.75
CA VAL A 215 -19.98 1.42 -16.33
C VAL A 215 -20.03 0.07 -15.61
N THR A 216 -19.29 -0.05 -14.52
CA THR A 216 -19.36 -1.20 -13.63
C THR A 216 -19.53 -0.73 -12.19
N ALA A 217 -20.22 -1.51 -11.37
CA ALA A 217 -20.46 -1.19 -9.97
C ALA A 217 -20.07 -2.35 -9.08
N GLY A 218 -19.73 -2.04 -7.86
CA GLY A 218 -19.35 -2.99 -6.82
C GLY A 218 -19.18 -2.27 -5.49
N ILE A 219 -18.38 -2.83 -4.60
CA ILE A 219 -18.08 -2.27 -3.29
C ILE A 219 -16.58 -2.10 -3.11
N ILE A 220 -16.18 -1.33 -2.11
CA ILE A 220 -14.83 -1.38 -1.57
C ILE A 220 -14.67 -2.69 -0.81
N SER A 221 -13.87 -3.62 -1.35
CA SER A 221 -13.62 -4.92 -0.74
C SER A 221 -12.54 -4.87 0.34
N ALA A 222 -11.54 -3.99 0.17
CA ALA A 222 -10.46 -3.75 1.15
C ALA A 222 -9.80 -2.39 0.89
N ARG A 223 -9.00 -1.93 1.86
CA ARG A 223 -8.18 -0.71 1.77
C ARG A 223 -6.74 -1.02 2.12
N ALA A 224 -5.85 -0.10 1.81
CA ALA A 224 -4.42 -0.20 2.11
C ALA A 224 -3.79 -1.50 1.57
N ARG A 225 -4.25 -1.94 0.37
CA ARG A 225 -3.69 -3.13 -0.27
C ARG A 225 -2.33 -2.84 -0.87
N ASP A 226 -1.44 -3.75 -0.57
CA ASP A 226 -0.13 -3.87 -1.16
C ASP A 226 -0.16 -4.99 -2.21
N ILE A 227 0.15 -4.66 -3.44
CA ILE A 227 0.21 -5.61 -4.55
C ILE A 227 1.62 -5.78 -5.11
N HIS A 228 2.62 -5.23 -4.42
CA HIS A 228 4.04 -5.27 -4.78
C HIS A 228 4.33 -4.64 -6.15
N SER A 229 3.57 -3.59 -6.51
CA SER A 229 3.76 -2.83 -7.74
C SER A 229 4.73 -1.67 -7.57
N GLY A 230 4.91 -1.19 -6.35
CA GLY A 230 5.80 -0.07 -6.07
C GLY A 230 5.99 0.25 -4.58
N PRO A 231 6.87 1.22 -4.28
CA PRO A 231 7.18 1.58 -2.90
C PRO A 231 6.05 2.33 -2.18
N TYR A 232 5.05 2.81 -2.90
CA TYR A 232 3.95 3.62 -2.38
C TYR A 232 2.59 2.93 -2.50
N ASP A 233 2.58 1.60 -2.60
CA ASP A 233 1.37 0.80 -2.69
C ASP A 233 0.42 1.07 -1.51
N ASP A 234 -0.79 1.52 -1.83
CA ASP A 234 -1.87 1.82 -0.88
C ASP A 234 -3.22 1.74 -1.60
N TYR A 235 -3.49 0.62 -2.27
CA TYR A 235 -4.64 0.53 -3.16
C TYR A 235 -5.97 0.33 -2.43
N ILE A 236 -7.02 0.91 -3.00
CA ILE A 236 -8.40 0.50 -2.75
C ILE A 236 -8.66 -0.75 -3.58
N GLN A 237 -9.09 -1.84 -2.93
CA GLN A 237 -9.56 -3.04 -3.62
C GLN A 237 -11.07 -2.95 -3.84
N THR A 238 -11.53 -3.30 -5.03
CA THR A 238 -12.96 -3.34 -5.38
C THR A 238 -13.31 -4.61 -6.16
N ASP A 239 -14.54 -5.06 -6.05
CA ASP A 239 -15.13 -6.11 -6.89
C ASP A 239 -15.89 -5.56 -8.10
N ALA A 240 -16.02 -4.22 -8.23
CA ALA A 240 -16.43 -3.61 -9.48
C ALA A 240 -15.51 -4.12 -10.61
N SER A 241 -16.10 -4.59 -11.70
CA SER A 241 -15.35 -5.24 -12.78
C SER A 241 -14.40 -4.27 -13.47
N ILE A 242 -13.11 -4.37 -13.17
CA ILE A 242 -12.05 -3.66 -13.86
C ILE A 242 -11.47 -4.58 -14.93
N ASN A 243 -11.35 -4.09 -16.15
CA ASN A 243 -10.79 -4.79 -17.30
C ASN A 243 -9.85 -3.87 -18.08
N ARG A 244 -9.13 -4.44 -19.06
CA ARG A 244 -8.30 -3.65 -19.98
C ARG A 244 -9.13 -2.56 -20.64
N GLY A 245 -8.66 -1.32 -20.54
CA GLY A 245 -9.35 -0.13 -21.02
C GLY A 245 -10.01 0.72 -19.93
N ASN A 246 -10.30 0.19 -18.73
CA ASN A 246 -10.75 0.99 -17.58
C ASN A 246 -9.57 1.63 -16.82
N SER A 247 -8.33 1.17 -17.05
CA SER A 247 -7.13 1.75 -16.40
C SER A 247 -7.01 3.23 -16.73
N GLY A 248 -6.77 4.04 -15.71
CA GLY A 248 -6.75 5.50 -15.76
C GLY A 248 -8.13 6.16 -15.59
N GLY A 249 -9.22 5.39 -15.67
CA GLY A 249 -10.57 5.87 -15.43
C GLY A 249 -10.87 6.04 -13.93
N PRO A 250 -11.92 6.84 -13.59
CA PRO A 250 -12.29 7.14 -12.21
C PRO A 250 -13.06 5.99 -11.54
N LEU A 251 -12.82 5.85 -10.23
CA LEU A 251 -13.65 5.10 -9.29
C LEU A 251 -14.44 6.10 -8.44
N PHE A 252 -15.77 6.11 -8.58
CA PHE A 252 -16.66 7.03 -7.91
C PHE A 252 -17.23 6.45 -6.63
N ASN A 253 -17.50 7.30 -5.66
CA ASN A 253 -18.46 6.99 -4.59
C ASN A 253 -19.89 7.33 -5.04
N MET A 254 -20.88 6.99 -4.21
CA MET A 254 -22.30 7.27 -4.50
C MET A 254 -22.69 8.75 -4.47
N GLY A 255 -21.78 9.65 -4.09
CA GLY A 255 -21.94 11.10 -4.22
C GLY A 255 -21.34 11.67 -5.50
N GLY A 256 -20.98 10.84 -6.50
CA GLY A 256 -20.42 11.25 -7.77
C GLY A 256 -19.02 11.88 -7.69
N LYS A 257 -18.27 11.60 -6.62
CA LYS A 257 -16.90 12.11 -6.43
C LYS A 257 -15.90 10.99 -6.65
N VAL A 258 -14.77 11.31 -7.28
CA VAL A 258 -13.68 10.37 -7.54
C VAL A 258 -12.93 10.06 -6.23
N ILE A 259 -13.02 8.83 -5.77
CA ILE A 259 -12.28 8.32 -4.61
C ILE A 259 -11.07 7.47 -5.00
N GLY A 260 -10.93 7.11 -6.28
CA GLY A 260 -9.78 6.36 -6.76
C GLY A 260 -9.63 6.41 -8.28
N ILE A 261 -8.49 5.94 -8.77
CA ILE A 261 -8.15 5.81 -10.18
C ILE A 261 -7.90 4.32 -10.47
N ASN A 262 -8.74 3.72 -11.31
CA ASN A 262 -8.63 2.31 -11.67
C ASN A 262 -7.26 2.06 -12.33
N THR A 263 -6.51 1.06 -11.86
CA THR A 263 -5.12 0.88 -12.29
C THR A 263 -4.80 -0.56 -12.65
N ALA A 264 -5.09 -1.51 -11.77
CA ALA A 264 -4.65 -2.89 -11.91
C ALA A 264 -5.76 -3.89 -11.56
N ILE A 265 -5.57 -5.13 -11.99
CA ILE A 265 -6.39 -6.28 -11.60
C ILE A 265 -5.48 -7.43 -11.16
N PHE A 266 -5.96 -8.23 -10.22
CA PHE A 266 -5.43 -9.58 -10.03
C PHE A 266 -6.23 -10.53 -10.91
N SER A 267 -5.58 -11.16 -11.89
CA SER A 267 -6.26 -12.04 -12.84
C SER A 267 -5.34 -13.13 -13.37
N PRO A 268 -5.68 -14.41 -13.17
CA PRO A 268 -4.97 -15.52 -13.80
C PRO A 268 -5.22 -15.63 -15.32
N SER A 269 -6.36 -15.11 -15.81
CA SER A 269 -6.80 -15.25 -17.22
C SER A 269 -6.74 -13.95 -18.01
N GLY A 270 -6.39 -12.82 -17.38
CA GLY A 270 -6.37 -11.50 -18.00
C GLY A 270 -7.70 -10.74 -18.00
N GLY A 271 -8.82 -11.37 -17.58
CA GLY A 271 -10.11 -10.73 -17.39
C GLY A 271 -10.43 -10.52 -15.90
N SER A 272 -11.47 -9.73 -15.59
CA SER A 272 -11.88 -9.48 -14.20
C SER A 272 -12.38 -10.75 -13.52
N VAL A 273 -11.88 -11.01 -12.31
CA VAL A 273 -12.33 -12.06 -11.40
C VAL A 273 -12.88 -11.47 -10.09
N GLY A 274 -13.26 -10.17 -10.09
CA GLY A 274 -13.76 -9.48 -8.91
C GLY A 274 -12.65 -8.98 -7.97
N ILE A 275 -11.43 -8.83 -8.46
CA ILE A 275 -10.30 -8.27 -7.70
C ILE A 275 -9.65 -7.17 -8.54
N GLY A 276 -10.18 -5.96 -8.39
CA GLY A 276 -9.66 -4.74 -8.99
C GLY A 276 -8.98 -3.83 -7.96
N PHE A 277 -8.06 -3.00 -8.41
CA PHE A 277 -7.31 -2.07 -7.59
C PHE A 277 -7.36 -0.67 -8.15
N ALA A 278 -7.57 0.31 -7.27
CA ALA A 278 -7.58 1.73 -7.62
C ALA A 278 -6.61 2.51 -6.70
N ILE A 279 -5.90 3.47 -7.28
CA ILE A 279 -5.05 4.43 -6.56
C ILE A 279 -5.97 5.38 -5.79
N PRO A 280 -5.82 5.56 -4.46
CA PRO A 280 -6.67 6.44 -3.66
C PRO A 280 -6.60 7.91 -4.11
N SER A 281 -7.73 8.61 -4.06
CA SER A 281 -7.80 10.02 -4.43
C SER A 281 -6.93 10.92 -3.55
N ALA A 282 -6.72 10.59 -2.28
CA ALA A 282 -5.86 11.34 -1.37
C ALA A 282 -4.40 11.37 -1.88
N LEU A 283 -3.87 10.20 -2.29
CA LEU A 283 -2.55 10.11 -2.92
C LEU A 283 -2.54 10.83 -4.28
N ALA A 284 -3.55 10.55 -5.12
CA ALA A 284 -3.61 11.08 -6.48
C ALA A 284 -3.65 12.61 -6.51
N GLN A 285 -4.44 13.26 -5.66
CA GLN A 285 -4.55 14.72 -5.59
C GLN A 285 -3.19 15.37 -5.30
N THR A 286 -2.43 14.82 -4.35
CA THR A 286 -1.08 15.32 -3.99
C THR A 286 -0.13 15.20 -5.17
N VAL A 287 -0.12 14.05 -5.85
CA VAL A 287 0.75 13.82 -7.02
C VAL A 287 0.34 14.72 -8.19
N ILE A 288 -0.94 14.78 -8.53
CA ILE A 288 -1.45 15.59 -9.65
C ILE A 288 -1.19 17.09 -9.45
N ALA A 289 -1.31 17.59 -8.21
CA ALA A 289 -0.98 18.98 -7.89
C ALA A 289 0.51 19.26 -8.18
N GLN A 290 1.42 18.37 -7.77
CA GLN A 290 2.84 18.52 -8.05
C GLN A 290 3.18 18.40 -9.55
N LEU A 291 2.53 17.46 -10.26
CA LEU A 291 2.70 17.35 -11.72
C LEU A 291 2.24 18.62 -12.44
N ARG A 292 1.14 19.24 -11.98
CA ARG A 292 0.63 20.50 -12.54
C ARG A 292 1.57 21.67 -12.30
N GLU A 293 2.14 21.76 -11.10
CA GLU A 293 2.99 22.89 -10.69
C GLU A 293 4.43 22.76 -11.18
N PHE A 294 5.00 21.55 -11.10
CA PHE A 294 6.44 21.33 -11.32
C PHE A 294 6.77 20.44 -12.53
N GLY A 295 5.76 19.84 -13.17
CA GLY A 295 5.95 18.84 -14.24
C GLY A 295 6.48 17.48 -13.74
N GLN A 296 6.80 17.37 -12.48
CA GLN A 296 7.34 16.18 -11.84
C GLN A 296 6.97 16.13 -10.35
N THR A 297 7.03 14.96 -9.75
CA THR A 297 6.87 14.83 -8.29
C THR A 297 8.10 15.32 -7.56
N ARG A 298 7.88 15.78 -6.33
CA ARG A 298 8.92 16.18 -5.39
C ARG A 298 8.68 15.45 -4.09
N ARG A 299 9.50 14.44 -3.82
CA ARG A 299 9.33 13.57 -2.64
C ARG A 299 10.33 13.87 -1.57
N GLY A 300 9.87 13.85 -0.33
CA GLY A 300 10.74 13.88 0.82
C GLY A 300 11.69 12.67 0.82
N TRP A 301 12.89 12.89 1.36
CA TRP A 301 13.96 11.93 1.43
C TRP A 301 14.71 12.03 2.75
N LEU A 302 15.09 10.90 3.33
CA LEU A 302 15.91 10.83 4.55
C LEU A 302 17.33 10.36 4.29
N GLY A 303 17.59 9.63 3.22
CA GLY A 303 18.89 9.03 2.96
C GLY A 303 19.17 7.79 3.79
N VAL A 304 18.14 6.97 4.05
CA VAL A 304 18.25 5.72 4.80
C VAL A 304 17.79 4.53 3.97
N ARG A 305 18.45 3.38 4.16
CA ARG A 305 17.94 2.09 3.75
C ARG A 305 17.27 1.43 4.96
N ILE A 306 16.04 1.01 4.79
CA ILE A 306 15.20 0.51 5.89
C ILE A 306 14.71 -0.91 5.61
N GLN A 307 14.45 -1.67 6.69
CA GLN A 307 13.84 -2.98 6.63
C GLN A 307 12.75 -3.14 7.69
N GLY A 308 11.88 -4.14 7.49
CA GLY A 308 10.83 -4.48 8.44
C GLY A 308 11.38 -5.06 9.74
N VAL A 309 10.68 -4.81 10.82
CA VAL A 309 10.96 -5.38 12.13
C VAL A 309 10.14 -6.66 12.26
N THR A 310 10.80 -7.83 12.26
CA THR A 310 10.17 -9.12 12.57
C THR A 310 10.10 -9.33 14.08
N GLU A 311 9.38 -10.38 14.55
CA GLU A 311 9.32 -10.71 15.97
C GLU A 311 10.72 -10.98 16.56
N GLU A 312 11.57 -11.71 15.82
CA GLU A 312 12.93 -12.01 16.26
C GLU A 312 13.83 -10.76 16.28
N ILE A 313 13.64 -9.83 15.35
CA ILE A 313 14.35 -8.54 15.35
C ILE A 313 13.87 -7.72 16.54
N ALA A 314 12.55 -7.63 16.79
CA ALA A 314 12.00 -6.90 17.93
C ALA A 314 12.56 -7.44 19.26
N GLU A 315 12.58 -8.76 19.45
CA GLU A 315 13.18 -9.41 20.63
C GLU A 315 14.67 -9.06 20.76
N SER A 316 15.42 -9.06 19.64
CA SER A 316 16.86 -8.74 19.64
C SER A 316 17.16 -7.29 20.04
N PHE A 317 16.22 -6.36 19.73
CA PHE A 317 16.32 -4.94 20.06
C PHE A 317 15.62 -4.57 21.38
N GLY A 318 15.00 -5.53 22.08
CA GLY A 318 14.25 -5.27 23.31
C GLY A 318 12.97 -4.46 23.08
N LEU A 319 12.35 -4.60 21.90
CA LEU A 319 11.04 -4.01 21.58
C LEU A 319 9.92 -4.94 22.01
N ASP A 320 8.85 -4.39 22.56
CA ASP A 320 7.67 -5.15 23.02
C ASP A 320 6.85 -5.72 21.83
N GLU A 321 6.91 -5.09 20.67
CA GLU A 321 6.12 -5.43 19.49
C GLU A 321 6.96 -5.27 18.20
N PRO A 322 6.71 -6.09 17.15
CA PRO A 322 7.38 -6.00 15.86
C PRO A 322 6.85 -4.81 15.04
N LYS A 323 7.15 -3.58 15.46
CA LYS A 323 6.72 -2.35 14.81
C LYS A 323 7.87 -1.40 14.51
N GLY A 324 7.63 -0.46 13.60
CA GLY A 324 8.62 0.52 13.17
C GLY A 324 9.30 0.14 11.86
N ALA A 325 10.36 0.90 11.56
CA ALA A 325 11.23 0.66 10.42
C ALA A 325 12.69 0.69 10.90
N LEU A 326 13.40 -0.45 10.77
CA LEU A 326 14.78 -0.58 11.16
C LEU A 326 15.69 0.03 10.10
N ILE A 327 16.56 0.95 10.49
CA ILE A 327 17.58 1.51 9.61
C ILE A 327 18.70 0.46 9.44
N ALA A 328 18.83 -0.08 8.24
CA ALA A 328 19.91 -1.00 7.88
C ALA A 328 21.17 -0.25 7.43
N ARG A 329 21.02 0.94 6.84
CA ARG A 329 22.13 1.81 6.40
C ARG A 329 21.68 3.26 6.39
N VAL A 330 22.58 4.16 6.72
CA VAL A 330 22.46 5.61 6.49
C VAL A 330 23.42 5.99 5.37
N ASN A 331 22.96 6.76 4.41
CA ASN A 331 23.77 7.24 3.28
C ASN A 331 24.56 8.47 3.71
N GLU A 332 25.84 8.49 3.35
CA GLU A 332 26.76 9.59 3.67
C GLU A 332 26.33 10.91 3.01
N GLY A 333 26.43 12.01 3.74
CA GLY A 333 26.04 13.35 3.29
C GLY A 333 24.54 13.62 3.28
N GLU A 334 23.70 12.63 3.59
CA GLU A 334 22.24 12.71 3.51
C GLU A 334 21.58 13.22 4.81
N PRO A 335 20.29 13.59 4.79
CA PRO A 335 19.57 14.17 5.94
C PRO A 335 19.65 13.37 7.23
N ALA A 336 19.52 12.05 7.16
CA ALA A 336 19.54 11.18 8.34
C ALA A 336 20.92 11.18 9.03
N GLU A 337 22.01 11.13 8.25
CA GLU A 337 23.37 11.18 8.79
C GLU A 337 23.63 12.51 9.49
N LYS A 338 23.29 13.63 8.82
CA LYS A 338 23.45 14.99 9.39
C LYS A 338 22.70 15.18 10.70
N ALA A 339 21.60 14.46 10.88
CA ALA A 339 20.80 14.50 12.10
C ALA A 339 21.30 13.51 13.19
N GLY A 340 22.28 12.65 12.89
CA GLY A 340 22.83 11.68 13.83
C GLY A 340 22.04 10.37 13.94
N LEU A 341 21.19 10.06 12.95
CA LEU A 341 20.60 8.73 12.80
C LEU A 341 21.68 7.74 12.34
N MET A 342 21.57 6.47 12.75
CA MET A 342 22.56 5.45 12.43
C MET A 342 21.90 4.10 12.11
N ALA A 343 22.66 3.18 11.53
CA ALA A 343 22.23 1.79 11.38
C ALA A 343 21.93 1.20 12.77
N GLY A 344 20.89 0.40 12.87
CA GLY A 344 20.40 -0.16 14.14
C GLY A 344 19.30 0.67 14.81
N ASP A 345 19.01 1.90 14.37
CA ASP A 345 17.85 2.66 14.86
C ASP A 345 16.55 2.05 14.33
N VAL A 346 15.55 1.87 15.19
CA VAL A 346 14.19 1.54 14.75
C VAL A 346 13.33 2.79 14.83
N ILE A 347 12.91 3.33 13.68
CA ILE A 347 12.05 4.51 13.60
C ILE A 347 10.64 4.12 14.06
N LEU A 348 10.17 4.73 15.16
CA LEU A 348 8.86 4.49 15.77
C LEU A 348 7.84 5.59 15.45
N SER A 349 8.31 6.84 15.27
CA SER A 349 7.44 7.94 14.85
C SER A 349 8.18 8.95 13.96
N PHE A 350 7.43 9.59 13.06
CA PHE A 350 7.90 10.60 12.13
C PHE A 350 6.91 11.77 12.12
N ASP A 351 7.36 12.97 12.46
CA ASP A 351 6.54 14.20 12.53
C ASP A 351 5.25 14.00 13.36
N GLY A 352 5.35 13.31 14.50
CA GLY A 352 4.24 12.99 15.39
C GLY A 352 3.31 11.86 14.90
N LYS A 353 3.52 11.32 13.70
CA LYS A 353 2.77 10.17 13.15
C LYS A 353 3.46 8.87 13.52
N GLU A 354 2.70 7.89 14.00
CA GLU A 354 3.23 6.56 14.30
C GLU A 354 3.69 5.83 13.03
N VAL A 355 4.84 5.16 13.12
CA VAL A 355 5.41 4.31 12.08
C VAL A 355 5.16 2.86 12.47
N SER A 356 4.12 2.26 11.91
CA SER A 356 3.78 0.86 12.16
C SER A 356 4.66 -0.11 11.37
N ASN A 357 5.16 0.30 10.20
CA ASN A 357 6.00 -0.52 9.32
C ASN A 357 6.77 0.35 8.30
N VAL A 358 7.65 -0.29 7.52
CA VAL A 358 8.48 0.33 6.48
C VAL A 358 7.66 1.17 5.48
N ARG A 359 6.56 0.63 4.96
CA ARG A 359 5.73 1.31 3.95
C ARG A 359 5.07 2.57 4.49
N ARG A 360 4.61 2.49 5.74
CA ARG A 360 4.06 3.66 6.42
C ARG A 360 5.10 4.78 6.51
N LEU A 361 6.35 4.43 6.86
CA LEU A 361 7.43 5.41 6.88
C LEU A 361 7.72 5.97 5.49
N GLN A 362 7.88 5.12 4.48
CA GLN A 362 8.16 5.55 3.09
C GLN A 362 7.12 6.55 2.60
N ARG A 363 5.83 6.28 2.87
CA ARG A 363 4.74 7.16 2.46
C ARG A 363 4.78 8.51 3.18
N ILE A 364 4.83 8.53 4.53
CA ILE A 364 4.81 9.79 5.28
C ILE A 364 6.05 10.66 5.00
N VAL A 365 7.20 10.04 4.75
CA VAL A 365 8.41 10.76 4.32
C VAL A 365 8.21 11.37 2.93
N ALA A 366 7.74 10.58 1.95
CA ALA A 366 7.52 11.04 0.58
C ALA A 366 6.50 12.17 0.47
N GLU A 367 5.46 12.17 1.34
CA GLU A 367 4.42 13.20 1.41
C GLU A 367 4.87 14.47 2.14
N THR A 368 5.99 14.41 2.85
CA THR A 368 6.46 15.55 3.66
C THR A 368 7.17 16.58 2.76
N PRO A 369 6.85 17.88 2.91
CA PRO A 369 7.52 18.94 2.16
C PRO A 369 9.04 18.90 2.33
N ILE A 370 9.74 19.16 1.22
CA ILE A 370 11.20 19.29 1.20
C ILE A 370 11.60 20.46 2.10
N ASP A 371 12.78 20.37 2.73
CA ASP A 371 13.35 21.32 3.69
C ASP A 371 12.56 21.50 5.00
N LYS A 372 11.44 20.78 5.17
CA LYS A 372 10.73 20.75 6.45
C LYS A 372 11.57 20.02 7.49
N THR A 373 11.82 20.67 8.63
CA THR A 373 12.39 19.99 9.79
C THR A 373 11.30 19.25 10.55
N VAL A 374 11.52 17.96 10.77
CA VAL A 374 10.57 17.05 11.43
C VAL A 374 11.24 16.35 12.61
N LYS A 375 10.43 15.96 13.61
CA LYS A 375 10.89 15.14 14.72
C LYS A 375 10.76 13.66 14.39
N ILE A 376 11.88 12.94 14.48
CA ILE A 376 11.91 11.48 14.31
C ILE A 376 12.25 10.86 15.66
N THR A 377 11.35 9.99 16.18
CA THR A 377 11.63 9.21 17.37
C THR A 377 12.08 7.82 16.96
N VAL A 378 13.24 7.42 17.45
CA VAL A 378 13.81 6.10 17.23
C VAL A 378 13.95 5.33 18.55
N TRP A 379 14.04 4.01 18.44
CA TRP A 379 14.49 3.11 19.46
C TRP A 379 15.95 2.79 19.23
N ARG A 380 16.82 3.14 20.19
CA ARG A 380 18.27 2.94 20.16
C ARG A 380 18.76 2.64 21.57
N ASP A 381 19.54 1.59 21.74
CA ASP A 381 20.09 1.17 23.05
C ASP A 381 19.00 0.94 24.12
N GLU A 382 17.89 0.29 23.73
CA GLU A 382 16.72 0.03 24.59
C GLU A 382 16.03 1.29 25.11
N GLU A 383 16.25 2.47 24.48
CA GLU A 383 15.66 3.75 24.84
C GLU A 383 15.07 4.49 23.63
N LYS A 384 14.05 5.33 23.88
CA LYS A 384 13.52 6.25 22.88
C LYS A 384 14.36 7.51 22.79
N LYS A 385 14.92 7.79 21.60
CA LYS A 385 15.67 9.03 21.31
C LYS A 385 14.96 9.79 20.19
N THR A 386 14.98 11.13 20.26
CA THR A 386 14.31 11.99 19.25
C THR A 386 15.35 12.88 18.59
N PHE A 387 15.26 12.97 17.26
CA PHE A 387 16.15 13.74 16.40
C PHE A 387 15.34 14.71 15.55
N ASP A 388 15.88 15.91 15.32
CA ASP A 388 15.33 16.87 14.35
C ASP A 388 16.04 16.65 13.01
N VAL A 389 15.25 16.32 11.98
CA VAL A 389 15.76 15.97 10.65
C VAL A 389 15.15 16.90 9.61
N SER A 390 15.97 17.57 8.81
CA SER A 390 15.53 18.33 7.65
C SER A 390 15.31 17.37 6.47
N VAL A 391 14.10 17.31 5.93
CA VAL A 391 13.74 16.38 4.85
C VAL A 391 14.40 16.82 3.54
N GLY A 392 15.17 15.94 2.93
CA GLY A 392 15.80 16.16 1.63
C GLY A 392 14.87 15.85 0.45
N ARG A 393 15.42 15.81 -0.76
CA ARG A 393 14.69 15.53 -1.99
C ARG A 393 15.17 14.25 -2.66
N LEU A 394 14.26 13.29 -2.83
CA LEU A 394 14.56 11.98 -3.42
C LEU A 394 15.13 12.09 -4.84
N GLU A 395 14.54 12.92 -5.69
CA GLU A 395 14.92 13.05 -7.11
C GLU A 395 16.30 13.68 -7.30
N GLU A 396 16.83 14.41 -6.31
CA GLU A 396 18.22 14.92 -6.32
C GLU A 396 19.21 13.81 -6.02
N PHE A 397 18.89 12.96 -5.06
CA PHE A 397 19.69 11.79 -4.73
C PHE A 397 19.77 10.82 -5.93
N GLU A 398 18.65 10.51 -6.58
CA GLU A 398 18.62 9.60 -7.73
C GLU A 398 19.50 10.08 -8.89
N LYS A 399 19.51 11.38 -9.19
CA LYS A 399 20.38 11.98 -10.20
C LYS A 399 21.87 11.87 -9.85
N THR A 400 22.20 11.94 -8.56
CA THR A 400 23.60 11.85 -8.08
C THR A 400 24.08 10.40 -8.04
N ALA A 401 23.23 9.46 -7.71
CA ALA A 401 23.53 8.02 -7.64
C ALA A 401 23.83 7.39 -9.01
N GLU A 402 23.23 7.89 -10.10
CA GLU A 402 23.52 7.43 -11.47
C GLU A 402 24.92 7.82 -11.97
N ALA A 403 25.65 8.71 -11.27
CA ALA A 403 26.91 9.31 -11.74
C ALA A 403 28.19 8.68 -11.17
N ALA A 404 28.17 7.68 -10.28
CA ALA A 404 29.34 7.18 -9.56
C ALA A 404 29.82 5.78 -9.99
N PRO A 405 31.07 5.57 -10.49
CA PRO A 405 31.66 4.28 -10.82
C PRO A 405 32.64 3.75 -9.76
N GLY A 406 32.62 2.44 -9.46
CA GLY A 406 33.52 1.76 -8.52
C GLY A 406 34.75 1.10 -9.20
N LYS A 407 35.86 0.95 -8.45
CA LYS A 407 37.13 0.32 -8.89
C LYS A 407 37.63 -0.77 -7.92
N PRO A 408 38.37 -1.82 -8.37
CA PRO A 408 38.81 -2.96 -7.58
C PRO A 408 40.27 -2.98 -7.14
N GLY A 409 40.63 -3.79 -6.16
CA GLY A 409 41.97 -4.02 -5.64
C GLY A 409 42.22 -5.40 -4.99
N THR A 410 43.51 -5.82 -4.90
CA THR A 410 43.94 -7.24 -4.85
C THR A 410 44.71 -7.66 -3.57
N GLY A 411 44.66 -8.95 -3.19
CA GLY A 411 45.67 -9.85 -2.63
C GLY A 411 45.60 -10.48 -1.23
N LYS A 412 45.77 -11.76 -1.10
CA LYS A 412 46.27 -12.74 -0.11
C LYS A 412 45.28 -13.70 0.61
N THR A 413 45.79 -14.88 1.07
CA THR A 413 45.06 -16.13 1.40
C THR A 413 44.47 -16.22 2.82
N ALA A 414 43.34 -16.91 2.99
CA ALA A 414 42.47 -16.90 4.16
C ALA A 414 42.42 -18.24 4.95
N LYS A 415 42.24 -18.16 6.26
CA LYS A 415 41.97 -19.28 7.17
C LYS A 415 40.46 -19.37 7.44
N LYS A 416 39.86 -20.57 7.26
CA LYS A 416 38.42 -20.83 7.46
C LYS A 416 38.14 -21.25 8.90
N MET A 417 37.07 -20.70 9.52
CA MET A 417 36.54 -21.10 10.81
C MET A 417 35.07 -21.52 10.66
N THR A 418 34.66 -22.67 11.20
CA THR A 418 33.26 -23.11 11.24
C THR A 418 32.66 -22.81 12.60
N LEU A 419 31.44 -22.30 12.63
CA LEU A 419 30.62 -22.04 13.81
C LEU A 419 29.36 -22.90 13.70
N ASP A 420 29.43 -24.09 14.31
CA ASP A 420 28.37 -25.12 14.20
C ASP A 420 27.06 -24.65 14.87
N SER A 421 27.14 -23.84 15.93
CA SER A 421 25.98 -23.27 16.64
C SER A 421 25.06 -22.41 15.78
N VAL A 422 25.52 -21.92 14.62
CA VAL A 422 24.74 -21.11 13.67
C VAL A 422 24.84 -21.64 12.23
N GLY A 423 25.58 -22.73 12.00
CA GLY A 423 25.76 -23.34 10.67
C GLY A 423 26.54 -22.46 9.67
N LEU A 424 27.53 -21.66 10.15
CA LEU A 424 28.31 -20.75 9.31
C LEU A 424 29.78 -21.13 9.24
N SER A 425 30.35 -21.03 8.06
CA SER A 425 31.79 -21.06 7.82
C SER A 425 32.30 -19.67 7.50
N LEU A 426 33.17 -19.15 8.32
CA LEU A 426 33.66 -17.79 8.28
C LEU A 426 35.13 -17.70 7.94
N SER A 427 35.55 -16.57 7.39
CA SER A 427 36.96 -16.25 7.14
C SER A 427 37.22 -14.77 7.29
N VAL A 428 38.48 -14.41 7.61
CA VAL A 428 38.92 -13.02 7.45
C VAL A 428 38.85 -12.61 5.98
N LEU A 429 38.52 -11.37 5.74
CA LEU A 429 38.38 -10.81 4.42
C LEU A 429 39.77 -10.56 3.79
N VAL A 430 40.25 -11.55 3.07
CA VAL A 430 41.54 -11.46 2.34
C VAL A 430 41.30 -11.11 0.87
N PRO A 431 42.31 -10.55 0.18
CA PRO A 431 42.15 -10.08 -1.19
C PRO A 431 41.62 -11.12 -2.19
N LYS A 432 42.03 -12.40 -2.07
CA LYS A 432 41.51 -13.48 -2.93
C LYS A 432 39.99 -13.74 -2.74
N LEU A 433 39.47 -13.49 -1.52
CA LEU A 433 38.03 -13.59 -1.24
C LEU A 433 37.29 -12.33 -1.67
N ARG A 434 37.94 -11.15 -1.59
CA ARG A 434 37.40 -9.92 -2.17
C ARG A 434 37.17 -10.06 -3.67
N GLU A 435 38.17 -10.57 -4.39
CA GLU A 435 38.08 -10.82 -5.82
C GLU A 435 36.99 -11.86 -6.15
N ARG A 436 36.96 -12.98 -5.39
CA ARG A 436 35.98 -14.07 -5.61
C ARG A 436 34.55 -13.61 -5.41
N PHE A 437 34.30 -12.70 -4.49
CA PHE A 437 32.96 -12.23 -4.14
C PHE A 437 32.69 -10.78 -4.58
N GLU A 438 33.55 -10.22 -5.44
CA GLU A 438 33.43 -8.88 -6.03
C GLU A 438 33.27 -7.75 -4.99
N LEU A 439 33.99 -7.85 -3.85
CA LEU A 439 33.90 -6.91 -2.74
C LEU A 439 34.90 -5.76 -2.90
N SER A 440 34.45 -4.53 -2.59
CA SER A 440 35.31 -3.35 -2.56
C SER A 440 36.45 -3.49 -1.53
N ASN A 441 37.56 -2.77 -1.74
CA ASN A 441 38.67 -2.71 -0.77
C ASN A 441 38.34 -1.97 0.50
N GLU A 442 37.34 -1.13 0.46
CA GLU A 442 36.94 -0.25 1.56
C GLU A 442 36.04 -0.94 2.58
N VAL A 443 35.43 -2.10 2.22
CA VAL A 443 34.54 -2.81 3.15
C VAL A 443 35.34 -3.60 4.18
N GLU A 444 34.94 -3.52 5.44
CA GLU A 444 35.50 -4.27 6.55
C GLU A 444 34.43 -5.24 7.11
N GLY A 445 34.87 -6.40 7.61
CA GLY A 445 33.97 -7.40 8.16
C GLY A 445 34.50 -8.84 8.01
N VAL A 446 33.67 -9.79 8.35
CA VAL A 446 33.95 -11.23 8.31
C VAL A 446 33.15 -11.86 7.17
N ILE A 447 33.87 -12.48 6.21
CA ILE A 447 33.22 -13.09 5.04
C ILE A 447 32.65 -14.49 5.37
N VAL A 448 31.42 -14.72 4.98
CA VAL A 448 30.78 -16.03 5.00
C VAL A 448 31.28 -16.81 3.78
N VAL A 449 32.04 -17.88 3.98
CA VAL A 449 32.59 -18.70 2.89
C VAL A 449 31.81 -20.00 2.68
N GLY A 450 30.86 -20.32 3.57
CA GLY A 450 29.93 -21.43 3.47
C GLY A 450 28.81 -21.32 4.50
N VAL A 451 27.66 -21.86 4.13
CA VAL A 451 26.47 -21.96 4.99
C VAL A 451 25.99 -23.40 4.92
N GLU A 452 25.58 -23.96 6.04
CA GLU A 452 25.00 -25.31 6.12
C GLU A 452 23.61 -25.32 5.44
N GLU A 453 23.40 -26.23 4.47
CA GLU A 453 22.22 -26.22 3.59
C GLU A 453 20.87 -26.34 4.33
N GLN A 454 20.82 -27.00 5.47
CA GLN A 454 19.62 -27.15 6.31
C GLN A 454 19.79 -26.48 7.68
N GLY A 455 20.76 -25.57 7.82
CA GLY A 455 21.02 -24.84 9.05
C GLY A 455 20.20 -23.56 9.17
N PHE A 456 20.03 -23.08 10.41
CA PHE A 456 19.24 -21.88 10.73
C PHE A 456 19.68 -20.62 9.95
N ALA A 457 20.99 -20.44 9.73
CA ALA A 457 21.48 -19.32 8.95
C ALA A 457 21.02 -19.40 7.48
N SER A 458 20.96 -20.60 6.88
CA SER A 458 20.45 -20.83 5.53
C SER A 458 18.95 -20.51 5.43
N GLU A 459 18.15 -20.98 6.39
CA GLU A 459 16.71 -20.70 6.46
C GLU A 459 16.41 -19.21 6.59
N ARG A 460 17.27 -18.46 7.26
CA ARG A 460 17.19 -16.99 7.39
C ARG A 460 17.82 -16.26 6.22
N GLY A 461 18.21 -16.98 5.17
CA GLY A 461 18.66 -16.42 3.89
C GLY A 461 20.11 -15.93 3.90
N MET A 462 20.95 -16.34 4.85
CA MET A 462 22.40 -16.15 4.76
C MET A 462 23.00 -17.02 3.65
N ARG A 463 24.01 -16.53 2.97
CA ARG A 463 24.66 -17.21 1.85
C ARG A 463 26.17 -17.00 1.86
N ALA A 464 26.90 -17.88 1.21
CA ALA A 464 28.31 -17.64 0.92
C ALA A 464 28.46 -16.36 0.09
N GLY A 465 29.42 -15.52 0.48
CA GLY A 465 29.59 -14.17 -0.09
C GLY A 465 28.99 -13.05 0.75
N ASP A 466 28.17 -13.36 1.76
CA ASP A 466 27.72 -12.35 2.74
C ASP A 466 28.91 -11.88 3.58
N LEU A 467 29.00 -10.58 3.81
CA LEU A 467 29.99 -9.97 4.71
C LEU A 467 29.30 -9.60 6.02
N ILE A 468 29.67 -10.26 7.13
CA ILE A 468 29.20 -9.88 8.47
C ILE A 468 29.97 -8.65 8.91
N VAL A 469 29.28 -7.54 9.09
CA VAL A 469 29.84 -6.26 9.51
C VAL A 469 29.72 -6.09 11.01
N GLU A 470 28.58 -6.52 11.58
CA GLU A 470 28.31 -6.41 13.02
C GLU A 470 27.65 -7.68 13.54
N VAL A 471 27.85 -7.96 14.83
CA VAL A 471 27.14 -8.97 15.62
C VAL A 471 26.49 -8.27 16.81
N ASN A 472 25.16 -8.29 16.90
CA ASN A 472 24.40 -7.54 17.91
C ASN A 472 24.87 -6.09 18.05
N GLN A 473 24.93 -5.38 16.92
CA GLN A 473 25.32 -3.95 16.82
C GLN A 473 26.78 -3.67 17.25
N VAL A 474 27.61 -4.70 17.35
CA VAL A 474 29.04 -4.55 17.64
C VAL A 474 29.82 -4.89 16.38
N PRO A 475 30.63 -3.96 15.82
CA PRO A 475 31.46 -4.23 14.66
C PRO A 475 32.40 -5.41 14.87
N VAL A 476 32.60 -6.22 13.83
CA VAL A 476 33.48 -7.38 13.82
C VAL A 476 34.32 -7.43 12.56
N VAL A 477 35.58 -7.82 12.69
CA VAL A 477 36.52 -7.93 11.54
C VAL A 477 37.22 -9.29 11.49
N THR A 478 37.05 -10.13 12.52
CA THR A 478 37.63 -11.49 12.60
C THR A 478 36.57 -12.54 12.97
N PRO A 479 36.69 -13.77 12.47
CA PRO A 479 35.81 -14.89 12.87
C PRO A 479 35.85 -15.17 14.38
N GLU A 480 36.97 -14.91 15.02
CA GLU A 480 37.17 -15.06 16.48
C GLU A 480 36.27 -14.09 17.25
N GLU A 481 36.13 -12.84 16.81
CA GLU A 481 35.21 -11.85 17.39
C GLU A 481 33.76 -12.28 17.25
N VAL A 482 33.36 -12.77 16.07
CA VAL A 482 32.01 -13.33 15.86
C VAL A 482 31.73 -14.47 16.83
N LYS A 483 32.68 -15.43 16.96
CA LYS A 483 32.56 -16.54 17.89
C LYS A 483 32.46 -16.08 19.33
N ALA A 484 33.25 -15.12 19.74
CA ALA A 484 33.24 -14.57 21.10
C ALA A 484 31.89 -13.90 21.41
N LYS A 485 31.32 -13.14 20.47
CA LYS A 485 30.01 -12.50 20.63
C LYS A 485 28.88 -13.52 20.71
N ILE A 486 28.88 -14.54 19.88
CA ILE A 486 27.90 -15.65 19.96
C ILE A 486 27.98 -16.32 21.34
N LYS A 487 29.19 -16.63 21.82
CA LYS A 487 29.37 -17.25 23.13
C LYS A 487 28.88 -16.34 24.27
N GLU A 488 29.10 -15.05 24.19
CA GLU A 488 28.55 -14.04 25.13
C GLU A 488 27.02 -14.07 25.15
N LEU A 489 26.36 -14.12 23.98
CA LEU A 489 24.91 -14.16 23.85
C LEU A 489 24.32 -15.47 24.45
N VAL A 490 24.94 -16.60 24.17
CA VAL A 490 24.56 -17.90 24.77
C VAL A 490 24.68 -17.84 26.31
N SER A 491 25.75 -17.24 26.83
CA SER A 491 25.93 -17.10 28.29
C SER A 491 24.85 -16.20 28.93
N LYS A 492 24.33 -15.21 28.17
CA LYS A 492 23.22 -14.34 28.56
C LYS A 492 21.85 -14.95 28.29
N LYS A 493 21.77 -16.22 27.88
CA LYS A 493 20.53 -16.94 27.53
C LYS A 493 19.70 -16.24 26.45
N ARG A 494 20.35 -15.52 25.53
CA ARG A 494 19.67 -14.97 24.34
C ARG A 494 19.37 -16.11 23.37
N LYS A 495 18.17 -16.11 22.78
CA LYS A 495 17.71 -17.16 21.86
C LYS A 495 18.18 -16.95 20.43
N THR A 496 18.61 -15.74 20.10
CA THR A 496 18.98 -15.34 18.74
C THR A 496 20.26 -14.53 18.74
N VAL A 497 21.01 -14.58 17.65
CA VAL A 497 22.09 -13.66 17.31
C VAL A 497 21.65 -12.79 16.13
N LEU A 498 21.90 -11.49 16.22
CA LEU A 498 21.60 -10.53 15.17
C LEU A 498 22.87 -10.19 14.40
N PHE A 499 22.91 -10.51 13.12
CA PHE A 499 23.99 -10.15 12.21
C PHE A 499 23.58 -8.95 11.33
N LEU A 500 24.40 -7.92 11.25
CA LEU A 500 24.34 -6.97 10.15
C LEU A 500 25.23 -7.53 9.03
N VAL A 501 24.62 -7.89 7.92
CA VAL A 501 25.33 -8.45 6.77
C VAL A 501 25.27 -7.48 5.58
N GLU A 502 26.35 -7.43 4.80
CA GLU A 502 26.42 -6.70 3.55
C GLU A 502 26.52 -7.70 2.40
N ARG A 503 25.69 -7.55 1.34
CA ARG A 503 25.71 -8.32 0.11
C ARG A 503 25.58 -7.38 -1.08
N SER A 504 26.58 -7.36 -1.97
CA SER A 504 26.60 -6.48 -3.15
C SER A 504 26.35 -4.99 -2.81
N GLY A 505 26.89 -4.53 -1.69
CA GLY A 505 26.72 -3.15 -1.20
C GLY A 505 25.43 -2.91 -0.40
N ASP A 506 24.55 -3.89 -0.32
CA ASP A 506 23.31 -3.81 0.44
C ASP A 506 23.46 -4.40 1.85
N ARG A 507 23.14 -3.61 2.86
CA ARG A 507 23.14 -4.02 4.27
C ARG A 507 21.76 -4.41 4.74
N ARG A 508 21.68 -5.49 5.54
CA ARG A 508 20.45 -5.93 6.20
C ARG A 508 20.77 -6.65 7.50
N PHE A 509 19.87 -6.55 8.45
CA PHE A 509 19.93 -7.34 9.67
C PHE A 509 19.29 -8.72 9.44
N ILE A 510 19.96 -9.76 9.93
CA ILE A 510 19.48 -11.14 9.90
C ILE A 510 19.56 -11.69 11.32
N SER A 511 18.43 -12.07 11.88
CA SER A 511 18.36 -12.75 13.17
C SER A 511 18.42 -14.26 12.95
N VAL A 512 19.40 -14.92 13.58
CA VAL A 512 19.62 -16.37 13.50
C VAL A 512 19.40 -16.99 14.88
N PRO A 513 18.57 -18.06 15.02
CA PRO A 513 18.42 -18.78 16.28
C PRO A 513 19.75 -19.35 16.77
N LEU A 514 19.97 -19.30 18.08
CA LEU A 514 21.08 -19.94 18.74
C LEU A 514 20.61 -21.29 19.28
N VAL A 515 21.29 -22.37 18.93
CA VAL A 515 21.06 -23.68 19.53
C VAL A 515 21.85 -23.76 20.85
N GLU A 516 21.18 -24.13 21.94
CA GLU A 516 21.89 -24.56 23.13
C GLU A 516 22.60 -25.88 22.79
N GLU A 517 23.96 -25.93 22.92
CA GLU A 517 24.73 -27.13 22.78
C GLU A 517 24.45 -28.11 23.93
#